data_77a8d183fa341abc94af598aa375e9b6
#
_entry.id   77a8d183fa341abc94af598aa375e9b6
#
_cell.length_a   1.000
_cell.length_b   1.000
_cell.length_c   1.000
_cell.angle_alpha   90.00
_cell.angle_beta   90.00
_cell.angle_gamma   90.00
#
_symmetry.space_group_name_H-M   'P 1'
#
loop_
_entity.id
_entity.type
_entity.pdbx_description
1 polymer ?
#
loop_
_entity_poly.entity_id
_entity_poly.type
_entity_poly.pdbx_seq_one_letter_code
_entity_poly.pdbx_strand_id
1 'polypeptide(L)'
;MRRRALRAFPPERLLPTTQPEYVASWIYVFGVLTLSGLVVVVLTGCVLALRGPAWWHVSDVGRYVNSLHLWSVELFMFFMIVHLWGQFFMAAWRGRRALTWIIGAVVLLVSMGTALTGYLVQQNFDSQWIADQAKDGLNSVGVGAWFNVLDFGQMFMWHIVLLPLTVAVLAAWHILLVRLRGVVPPIGATPEPVPTGPAEPVGPVGPVGPVGPVGPVGPAGPAGGGGAG
;
A
#
# COMPACT_ATOMS: atom_id res chain seq x y z
N MET A 1 -21.61 -9.14 -24.57
CA MET A 1 -20.67 -8.36 -23.74
C MET A 1 -20.45 -8.98 -22.35
N ARG A 2 -21.48 -9.31 -21.55
CA ARG A 2 -21.37 -9.87 -20.20
C ARG A 2 -20.45 -11.10 -20.08
N ARG A 3 -20.54 -12.10 -21.00
CA ARG A 3 -19.68 -13.30 -20.96
C ARG A 3 -18.21 -13.01 -21.25
N ARG A 4 -17.88 -11.99 -22.06
CA ARG A 4 -16.50 -11.56 -22.31
C ARG A 4 -15.91 -10.85 -21.10
N ALA A 5 -16.68 -9.99 -20.45
CA ALA A 5 -16.29 -9.30 -19.21
C ALA A 5 -16.02 -10.30 -18.08
N LEU A 6 -16.90 -11.30 -17.86
CA LEU A 6 -16.72 -12.32 -16.84
C LEU A 6 -15.51 -13.24 -17.11
N ARG A 7 -15.12 -13.44 -18.37
CA ARG A 7 -13.89 -14.17 -18.71
C ARG A 7 -12.63 -13.33 -18.46
N ALA A 8 -12.70 -12.01 -18.70
CA ALA A 8 -11.59 -11.10 -18.44
C ALA A 8 -11.40 -10.82 -16.94
N PHE A 9 -12.49 -10.77 -16.19
CA PHE A 9 -12.53 -10.46 -14.76
C PHE A 9 -13.34 -11.53 -14.01
N PRO A 10 -12.79 -12.74 -13.82
CA PRO A 10 -13.48 -13.81 -13.11
C PRO A 10 -13.68 -13.44 -11.64
N PRO A 11 -14.93 -13.51 -11.10
CA PRO A 11 -15.22 -13.11 -9.72
C PRO A 11 -14.38 -13.87 -8.69
N GLU A 12 -14.08 -15.12 -8.94
CA GLU A 12 -13.30 -16.01 -8.06
C GLU A 12 -11.84 -15.51 -7.88
N ARG A 13 -11.30 -14.80 -8.87
CA ARG A 13 -9.97 -14.17 -8.78
C ARG A 13 -10.01 -12.78 -8.16
N LEU A 14 -11.10 -12.04 -8.36
CA LEU A 14 -11.25 -10.70 -7.78
C LEU A 14 -11.54 -10.77 -6.29
N LEU A 15 -12.35 -11.74 -5.86
CA LEU A 15 -12.76 -11.95 -4.48
C LEU A 15 -12.48 -13.42 -4.07
N PRO A 16 -11.21 -13.81 -3.94
CA PRO A 16 -10.86 -15.17 -3.55
C PRO A 16 -11.34 -15.45 -2.12
N THR A 17 -11.96 -16.62 -1.91
CA THR A 17 -12.38 -17.09 -0.59
C THR A 17 -11.26 -17.79 0.17
N THR A 18 -10.23 -18.23 -0.53
CA THR A 18 -9.05 -18.90 0.04
C THR A 18 -7.79 -18.20 -0.47
N GLN A 19 -6.76 -18.18 0.37
CA GLN A 19 -5.44 -17.66 0.01
C GLN A 19 -4.36 -18.67 0.37
N PRO A 20 -3.26 -18.74 -0.39
CA PRO A 20 -2.12 -19.58 -0.03
C PRO A 20 -1.57 -19.22 1.36
N GLU A 21 -1.14 -20.19 2.14
CA GLU A 21 -0.62 -19.99 3.50
C GLU A 21 0.57 -19.02 3.55
N TYR A 22 1.42 -18.99 2.53
CA TYR A 22 2.57 -18.08 2.47
C TYR A 22 2.18 -16.59 2.47
N VAL A 23 0.94 -16.24 2.12
CA VAL A 23 0.44 -14.84 2.18
C VAL A 23 0.34 -14.35 3.62
N ALA A 24 0.26 -15.25 4.61
CA ALA A 24 0.33 -14.90 6.02
C ALA A 24 1.75 -14.47 6.49
N SER A 25 2.78 -14.64 5.63
CA SER A 25 4.14 -14.18 5.96
C SER A 25 4.21 -12.66 6.06
N TRP A 26 5.00 -12.17 7.03
CA TRP A 26 5.14 -10.75 7.37
C TRP A 26 5.42 -9.83 6.17
N ILE A 27 6.15 -10.31 5.14
CA ILE A 27 6.53 -9.48 3.99
C ILE A 27 5.32 -9.00 3.17
N TYR A 28 4.22 -9.78 3.15
CA TYR A 28 3.01 -9.40 2.39
C TYR A 28 2.18 -8.35 3.13
N VAL A 29 2.36 -8.19 4.45
CA VAL A 29 1.66 -7.19 5.26
C VAL A 29 2.00 -5.77 4.78
N PHE A 30 3.21 -5.54 4.30
CA PHE A 30 3.62 -4.20 3.82
C PHE A 30 2.79 -3.68 2.66
N GLY A 31 2.26 -4.55 1.79
CA GLY A 31 1.33 -4.13 0.75
C GLY A 31 0.01 -3.59 1.31
N VAL A 32 -0.51 -4.23 2.36
CA VAL A 32 -1.73 -3.78 3.07
C VAL A 32 -1.47 -2.50 3.85
N LEU A 33 -0.33 -2.41 4.55
CA LEU A 33 0.07 -1.21 5.27
C LEU A 33 0.26 0.00 4.34
N THR A 34 0.86 -0.21 3.15
CA THR A 34 0.96 0.83 2.12
C THR A 34 -0.42 1.33 1.70
N LEU A 35 -1.36 0.43 1.44
CA LEU A 35 -2.73 0.81 1.06
C LEU A 35 -3.45 1.54 2.20
N SER A 36 -3.31 1.06 3.44
CA SER A 36 -3.89 1.71 4.62
C SER A 36 -3.32 3.11 4.83
N GLY A 37 -2.00 3.27 4.69
CA GLY A 37 -1.33 4.57 4.72
C GLY A 37 -1.85 5.51 3.64
N LEU A 38 -2.02 5.03 2.40
CA LEU A 38 -2.59 5.81 1.30
C LEU A 38 -4.00 6.32 1.63
N VAL A 39 -4.85 5.48 2.23
CA VAL A 39 -6.21 5.90 2.63
C VAL A 39 -6.15 7.05 3.64
N VAL A 40 -5.29 6.98 4.66
CA VAL A 40 -5.14 8.05 5.65
C VAL A 40 -4.60 9.33 5.00
N VAL A 41 -3.59 9.22 4.12
CA VAL A 41 -3.03 10.35 3.35
C VAL A 41 -4.11 11.02 2.52
N VAL A 42 -4.92 10.26 1.79
CA VAL A 42 -6.00 10.82 0.95
C VAL A 42 -7.06 11.50 1.82
N LEU A 43 -7.53 10.87 2.90
CA LEU A 43 -8.55 11.46 3.77
C LEU A 43 -8.08 12.77 4.41
N THR A 44 -6.88 12.79 4.98
CA THR A 44 -6.29 13.99 5.58
C THR A 44 -6.01 15.07 4.53
N GLY A 45 -5.51 14.67 3.35
CA GLY A 45 -5.27 15.56 2.22
C GLY A 45 -6.54 16.21 1.69
N CYS A 46 -7.65 15.49 1.60
CA CYS A 46 -8.96 16.07 1.25
C CYS A 46 -9.41 17.15 2.25
N VAL A 47 -9.23 16.91 3.55
CA VAL A 47 -9.56 17.91 4.58
C VAL A 47 -8.69 19.17 4.40
N LEU A 48 -7.39 19.02 4.19
CA LEU A 48 -6.46 20.14 3.99
C LEU A 48 -6.80 20.90 2.70
N ALA A 49 -7.07 20.22 1.60
CA ALA A 49 -7.43 20.84 0.32
C ALA A 49 -8.72 21.65 0.41
N LEU A 50 -9.75 21.13 1.11
CA LEU A 50 -11.03 21.82 1.31
C LEU A 50 -10.91 23.05 2.21
N ARG A 51 -9.99 23.07 3.16
CA ARG A 51 -9.76 24.16 4.11
C ARG A 51 -8.78 25.21 3.60
N GLY A 52 -7.89 24.81 2.71
CA GLY A 52 -6.86 25.67 2.12
C GLY A 52 -5.66 25.96 3.03
N PRO A 53 -4.56 26.51 2.45
CA PRO A 53 -3.28 26.66 3.13
C PRO A 53 -3.34 27.52 4.40
N ALA A 54 -4.10 28.62 4.39
CA ALA A 54 -4.21 29.50 5.55
C ALA A 54 -4.67 28.79 6.81
N TRP A 55 -5.51 27.77 6.67
CA TRP A 55 -6.10 27.07 7.82
C TRP A 55 -5.08 26.40 8.73
N TRP A 56 -4.09 25.68 8.17
CA TRP A 56 -3.09 24.99 9.01
C TRP A 56 -2.00 25.93 9.54
N HIS A 57 -1.92 27.17 9.05
CA HIS A 57 -1.04 28.17 9.63
C HIS A 57 -1.65 28.89 10.85
N VAL A 58 -2.98 29.00 10.93
CA VAL A 58 -3.66 29.80 11.98
C VAL A 58 -4.47 28.98 12.97
N SER A 59 -4.78 27.70 12.69
CA SER A 59 -5.65 26.85 13.50
C SER A 59 -4.85 25.70 14.12
N ASP A 60 -5.04 25.42 15.43
CA ASP A 60 -4.43 24.27 16.09
C ASP A 60 -4.88 22.95 15.50
N VAL A 61 -6.18 22.82 15.17
CA VAL A 61 -6.73 21.64 14.50
C VAL A 61 -6.14 21.52 13.09
N GLY A 62 -5.97 22.64 12.41
CA GLY A 62 -5.31 22.66 11.09
C GLY A 62 -3.87 22.16 11.15
N ARG A 63 -3.09 22.65 12.13
CA ARG A 63 -1.71 22.17 12.37
C ARG A 63 -1.66 20.68 12.68
N TYR A 64 -2.58 20.19 13.52
CA TYR A 64 -2.67 18.77 13.83
C TYR A 64 -2.96 17.91 12.59
N VAL A 65 -3.97 18.30 11.80
CA VAL A 65 -4.32 17.53 10.57
C VAL A 65 -3.18 17.60 9.55
N ASN A 66 -2.50 18.74 9.41
CA ASN A 66 -1.33 18.88 8.54
C ASN A 66 -0.18 17.97 9.00
N SER A 67 0.11 17.95 10.31
CA SER A 67 1.11 17.04 10.90
C SER A 67 0.75 15.57 10.69
N LEU A 68 -0.51 15.21 10.91
CA LEU A 68 -1.00 13.85 10.66
C LEU A 68 -0.84 13.45 9.19
N HIS A 69 -1.12 14.37 8.26
CA HIS A 69 -0.92 14.14 6.83
C HIS A 69 0.55 13.87 6.51
N LEU A 70 1.46 14.73 6.98
CA LEU A 70 2.91 14.58 6.76
C LEU A 70 3.45 13.24 7.31
N TRP A 71 3.15 12.92 8.57
CA TRP A 71 3.57 11.64 9.16
C TRP A 71 2.97 10.42 8.45
N SER A 72 1.74 10.55 7.97
CA SER A 72 1.12 9.48 7.18
C SER A 72 1.79 9.30 5.82
N VAL A 73 2.26 10.37 5.18
CA VAL A 73 3.07 10.31 3.95
C VAL A 73 4.39 9.58 4.22
N GLU A 74 5.09 9.89 5.30
CA GLU A 74 6.34 9.21 5.69
C GLU A 74 6.13 7.70 5.87
N LEU A 75 5.11 7.32 6.63
CA LEU A 75 4.78 5.91 6.83
C LEU A 75 4.35 5.21 5.54
N PHE A 76 3.54 5.86 4.71
CA PHE A 76 3.15 5.35 3.40
C PHE A 76 4.37 5.09 2.50
N MET A 77 5.30 6.04 2.41
CA MET A 77 6.53 5.90 1.64
C MET A 77 7.42 4.79 2.19
N PHE A 78 7.59 4.71 3.50
CA PHE A 78 8.36 3.64 4.15
C PHE A 78 7.80 2.26 3.83
N PHE A 79 6.50 2.05 4.03
CA PHE A 79 5.86 0.76 3.75
C PHE A 79 5.94 0.40 2.26
N MET A 80 5.80 1.38 1.38
CA MET A 80 5.88 1.18 -0.06
C MET A 80 7.29 0.76 -0.50
N ILE A 81 8.34 1.37 0.06
CA ILE A 81 9.73 1.01 -0.21
C ILE A 81 10.00 -0.42 0.26
N VAL A 82 9.62 -0.76 1.49
CA VAL A 82 9.80 -2.13 2.02
C VAL A 82 9.02 -3.15 1.19
N HIS A 83 7.78 -2.80 0.79
CA HIS A 83 6.96 -3.64 -0.08
C HIS A 83 7.65 -3.87 -1.44
N LEU A 84 8.12 -2.81 -2.10
CA LEU A 84 8.78 -2.91 -3.41
C LEU A 84 10.06 -3.76 -3.33
N TRP A 85 10.89 -3.55 -2.31
CA TRP A 85 12.11 -4.32 -2.08
C TRP A 85 11.80 -5.79 -1.81
N GLY A 86 10.85 -6.09 -0.94
CA GLY A 86 10.43 -7.46 -0.67
C GLY A 86 9.99 -8.17 -1.94
N GLN A 87 9.17 -7.52 -2.76
CA GLN A 87 8.71 -8.06 -4.04
C GLN A 87 9.87 -8.22 -5.05
N PHE A 88 10.85 -7.31 -5.04
CA PHE A 88 12.05 -7.43 -5.88
C PHE A 88 12.85 -8.68 -5.54
N PHE A 89 13.17 -8.90 -4.26
CA PHE A 89 13.94 -10.07 -3.83
C PHE A 89 13.19 -11.39 -4.03
N MET A 90 11.86 -11.37 -4.03
CA MET A 90 11.04 -12.53 -4.41
C MET A 90 10.90 -12.71 -5.93
N ALA A 91 11.66 -11.96 -6.73
CA ALA A 91 11.64 -12.02 -8.20
C ALA A 91 10.27 -11.74 -8.84
N ALA A 92 9.46 -10.86 -8.23
CA ALA A 92 8.17 -10.43 -8.77
C ALA A 92 8.27 -9.74 -10.14
N TRP A 93 9.44 -9.23 -10.48
CA TRP A 93 9.76 -8.60 -11.76
C TRP A 93 9.90 -9.59 -12.93
N ARG A 94 9.79 -10.91 -12.69
CA ARG A 94 9.92 -11.97 -13.72
C ARG A 94 8.55 -12.46 -14.22
N GLY A 95 8.54 -12.88 -15.49
CA GLY A 95 7.43 -13.59 -16.12
C GLY A 95 6.11 -12.80 -16.11
N ARG A 96 5.01 -13.47 -15.83
CA ARG A 96 3.66 -12.89 -15.89
C ARG A 96 3.43 -11.72 -14.93
N ARG A 97 4.24 -11.59 -13.87
CA ARG A 97 4.11 -10.55 -12.84
C ARG A 97 4.94 -9.30 -13.12
N ALA A 98 5.82 -9.33 -14.14
CA ALA A 98 6.70 -8.21 -14.47
C ALA A 98 5.94 -6.87 -14.59
N LEU A 99 4.82 -6.85 -15.33
CA LEU A 99 4.02 -5.64 -15.46
C LEU A 99 3.45 -5.16 -14.10
N THR A 100 3.03 -6.08 -13.23
CA THR A 100 2.53 -5.72 -11.88
C THR A 100 3.64 -5.03 -11.08
N TRP A 101 4.85 -5.56 -11.11
CA TRP A 101 6.01 -4.97 -10.45
C TRP A 101 6.38 -3.60 -11.04
N ILE A 102 6.42 -3.48 -12.39
CA ILE A 102 6.71 -2.22 -13.08
C ILE A 102 5.70 -1.14 -12.68
N ILE A 103 4.39 -1.44 -12.70
CA ILE A 103 3.36 -0.49 -12.28
C ILE A 103 3.57 -0.09 -10.81
N GLY A 104 3.93 -1.02 -9.92
CA GLY A 104 4.28 -0.71 -8.53
C GLY A 104 5.47 0.25 -8.41
N ALA A 105 6.51 0.05 -9.21
CA ALA A 105 7.66 0.95 -9.27
C ALA A 105 7.28 2.35 -9.80
N VAL A 106 6.40 2.41 -10.80
CA VAL A 106 5.86 3.68 -11.32
C VAL A 106 5.02 4.40 -10.26
N VAL A 107 4.20 3.67 -9.48
CA VAL A 107 3.46 4.24 -8.34
C VAL A 107 4.41 4.90 -7.36
N LEU A 108 5.54 4.25 -7.01
CA LEU A 108 6.55 4.85 -6.13
C LEU A 108 7.09 6.17 -6.70
N LEU A 109 7.48 6.20 -7.97
CA LEU A 109 8.03 7.41 -8.60
C LEU A 109 7.01 8.55 -8.63
N VAL A 110 5.76 8.26 -8.99
CA VAL A 110 4.69 9.27 -8.97
C VAL A 110 4.39 9.74 -7.56
N SER A 111 4.41 8.84 -6.56
CA SER A 111 4.23 9.18 -5.15
C SER A 111 5.36 10.08 -4.62
N MET A 112 6.62 9.86 -5.06
CA MET A 112 7.73 10.78 -4.73
C MET A 112 7.49 12.17 -5.30
N GLY A 113 7.03 12.29 -6.56
CA GLY A 113 6.64 13.56 -7.16
C GLY A 113 5.47 14.21 -6.41
N THR A 114 4.48 13.40 -5.96
CA THR A 114 3.36 13.88 -5.15
C THR A 114 3.85 14.41 -3.80
N ALA A 115 4.74 13.69 -3.12
CA ALA A 115 5.33 14.13 -1.85
C ALA A 115 6.12 15.44 -2.02
N LEU A 116 6.93 15.55 -3.08
CA LEU A 116 7.67 16.78 -3.38
C LEU A 116 6.72 17.96 -3.56
N THR A 117 5.71 17.85 -4.43
CA THR A 117 4.75 18.95 -4.65
C THR A 117 4.00 19.30 -3.37
N GLY A 118 3.65 18.30 -2.52
CA GLY A 118 3.03 18.53 -1.21
C GLY A 118 3.94 19.27 -0.23
N TYR A 119 5.23 18.96 -0.25
CA TYR A 119 6.21 19.70 0.55
C TYR A 119 6.31 21.16 0.13
N LEU A 120 6.31 21.41 -1.18
CA LEU A 120 6.40 22.77 -1.73
C LEU A 120 5.18 23.65 -1.39
N VAL A 121 3.98 23.07 -1.24
CA VAL A 121 2.77 23.83 -0.87
C VAL A 121 2.66 24.14 0.63
N GLN A 122 3.62 23.75 1.47
CA GLN A 122 3.64 24.12 2.89
C GLN A 122 3.87 25.61 3.14
N GLN A 123 4.46 26.33 2.19
CA GLN A 123 4.71 27.79 2.25
C GLN A 123 5.50 28.23 3.51
N ASN A 124 6.43 27.40 3.96
CA ASN A 124 7.38 27.73 5.02
C ASN A 124 8.77 27.98 4.43
N PHE A 125 9.73 28.37 5.26
CA PHE A 125 11.11 28.65 4.83
C PHE A 125 11.75 27.45 4.13
N ASP A 126 11.60 26.25 4.69
CA ASP A 126 12.22 25.04 4.16
C ASP A 126 11.65 24.67 2.78
N SER A 127 10.32 24.83 2.61
CA SER A 127 9.67 24.55 1.33
C SER A 127 10.10 25.53 0.23
N GLN A 128 10.33 26.82 0.57
CA GLN A 128 10.84 27.80 -0.37
C GLN A 128 12.28 27.49 -0.77
N TRP A 129 13.13 27.19 0.21
CA TRP A 129 14.52 26.82 -0.07
C TRP A 129 14.64 25.56 -0.95
N ILE A 130 13.86 24.54 -0.67
CA ILE A 130 13.80 23.33 -1.50
C ILE A 130 13.25 23.65 -2.91
N ALA A 131 12.27 24.57 -3.02
CA ALA A 131 11.72 24.97 -4.31
C ALA A 131 12.80 25.64 -5.20
N ASP A 132 13.65 26.48 -4.63
CA ASP A 132 14.76 27.11 -5.36
C ASP A 132 15.77 26.04 -5.87
N GLN A 133 16.18 25.11 -5.00
CA GLN A 133 17.08 24.02 -5.38
C GLN A 133 16.45 23.11 -6.46
N ALA A 134 15.17 22.77 -6.30
CA ALA A 134 14.44 21.97 -7.27
C ALA A 134 14.28 22.71 -8.62
N LYS A 135 14.08 24.02 -8.59
CA LYS A 135 14.01 24.87 -9.80
C LYS A 135 15.30 24.81 -10.59
N ASP A 136 16.44 24.95 -9.92
CA ASP A 136 17.74 24.85 -10.56
C ASP A 136 18.00 23.47 -11.16
N GLY A 137 17.67 22.40 -10.44
CA GLY A 137 17.76 21.04 -10.94
C GLY A 137 16.87 20.81 -12.17
N LEU A 138 15.62 21.28 -12.15
CA LEU A 138 14.70 21.14 -13.29
C LEU A 138 15.12 21.98 -14.49
N ASN A 139 15.69 23.18 -14.27
CA ASN A 139 16.25 24.01 -15.33
C ASN A 139 17.43 23.32 -16.02
N SER A 140 18.30 22.68 -15.24
CA SER A 140 19.50 22.00 -15.76
C SER A 140 19.16 20.83 -16.71
N VAL A 141 18.01 20.17 -16.52
CA VAL A 141 17.50 19.10 -17.38
C VAL A 141 16.45 19.57 -18.40
N GLY A 142 16.21 20.88 -18.51
CA GLY A 142 15.31 21.47 -19.50
C GLY A 142 13.81 21.36 -19.17
N VAL A 143 13.44 20.83 -18.02
CA VAL A 143 12.04 20.64 -17.59
C VAL A 143 11.46 21.91 -16.93
N GLY A 144 12.31 22.76 -16.37
CA GLY A 144 11.89 23.91 -15.59
C GLY A 144 11.10 24.99 -16.36
N ALA A 145 11.12 24.97 -17.71
CA ALA A 145 10.29 25.85 -18.53
C ALA A 145 8.81 25.44 -18.50
N TRP A 146 8.52 24.12 -18.30
CA TRP A 146 7.18 23.55 -18.34
C TRP A 146 6.63 23.29 -16.94
N PHE A 147 7.51 23.02 -15.98
CA PHE A 147 7.16 22.68 -14.62
C PHE A 147 7.83 23.68 -13.65
N ASN A 148 7.07 24.69 -13.23
CA ASN A 148 7.58 25.74 -12.37
C ASN A 148 7.27 25.45 -10.89
N VAL A 149 8.23 24.89 -10.17
CA VAL A 149 8.11 24.56 -8.74
C VAL A 149 8.00 25.77 -7.82
N LEU A 150 8.31 26.98 -8.31
CA LEU A 150 8.13 28.23 -7.58
C LEU A 150 6.70 28.80 -7.73
N ASP A 151 5.90 28.25 -8.65
CA ASP A 151 4.50 28.64 -8.82
C ASP A 151 3.62 27.83 -7.86
N PHE A 152 3.16 28.49 -6.80
CA PHE A 152 2.28 27.87 -5.81
C PHE A 152 1.01 27.32 -6.43
N GLY A 153 0.35 28.03 -7.32
CA GLY A 153 -0.89 27.58 -7.95
C GLY A 153 -0.69 26.31 -8.76
N GLN A 154 0.42 26.25 -9.52
CA GLN A 154 0.79 25.05 -10.25
C GLN A 154 1.07 23.89 -9.30
N MET A 155 1.90 24.08 -8.26
CA MET A 155 2.23 23.02 -7.30
C MET A 155 1.00 22.54 -6.54
N PHE A 156 0.12 23.45 -6.14
CA PHE A 156 -1.11 23.11 -5.45
C PHE A 156 -2.03 22.25 -6.33
N MET A 157 -2.27 22.62 -7.60
CA MET A 157 -3.07 21.84 -8.53
C MET A 157 -2.48 20.46 -8.81
N TRP A 158 -1.15 20.37 -8.97
CA TRP A 158 -0.49 19.08 -9.15
C TRP A 158 -0.68 18.19 -7.93
N HIS A 159 -0.51 18.77 -6.74
CA HIS A 159 -0.57 18.01 -5.48
C HIS A 159 -1.98 17.56 -5.10
N ILE A 160 -3.00 18.41 -5.25
CA ILE A 160 -4.35 18.07 -4.77
C ILE A 160 -5.21 17.34 -5.81
N VAL A 161 -4.86 17.41 -7.11
CA VAL A 161 -5.68 16.82 -8.19
C VAL A 161 -4.88 15.85 -9.03
N LEU A 162 -3.89 16.34 -9.79
CA LEU A 162 -3.30 15.56 -10.88
C LEU A 162 -2.51 14.35 -10.40
N LEU A 163 -1.59 14.56 -9.47
CA LEU A 163 -0.72 13.49 -8.97
C LEU A 163 -1.48 12.50 -8.08
N PRO A 164 -2.33 12.91 -7.10
CA PRO A 164 -3.11 11.97 -6.31
C PRO A 164 -4.07 11.13 -7.15
N LEU A 165 -4.72 11.72 -8.17
CA LEU A 165 -5.58 10.98 -9.09
C LEU A 165 -4.76 9.95 -9.88
N THR A 166 -3.57 10.33 -10.35
CA THR A 166 -2.66 9.42 -11.05
C THR A 166 -2.23 8.27 -10.13
N VAL A 167 -1.84 8.56 -8.87
CA VAL A 167 -1.51 7.53 -7.88
C VAL A 167 -2.71 6.60 -7.65
N ALA A 168 -3.91 7.14 -7.46
CA ALA A 168 -5.11 6.34 -7.22
C ALA A 168 -5.43 5.41 -8.39
N VAL A 169 -5.36 5.90 -9.64
CA VAL A 169 -5.60 5.10 -10.85
C VAL A 169 -4.55 4.01 -11.00
N LEU A 170 -3.27 4.34 -10.83
CA LEU A 170 -2.18 3.38 -10.92
C LEU A 170 -2.23 2.34 -9.80
N ALA A 171 -2.55 2.75 -8.56
CA ALA A 171 -2.71 1.85 -7.43
C ALA A 171 -3.89 0.88 -7.65
N ALA A 172 -5.04 1.38 -8.14
CA ALA A 172 -6.19 0.54 -8.49
C ALA A 172 -5.82 -0.46 -9.59
N TRP A 173 -5.10 -0.03 -10.62
CA TRP A 173 -4.60 -0.91 -11.67
C TRP A 173 -3.61 -1.94 -11.13
N HIS A 174 -2.66 -1.52 -10.28
CA HIS A 174 -1.72 -2.42 -9.62
C HIS A 174 -2.45 -3.52 -8.82
N ILE A 175 -3.41 -3.13 -7.98
CA ILE A 175 -4.23 -4.07 -7.18
C ILE A 175 -5.00 -5.02 -8.11
N LEU A 176 -5.59 -4.52 -9.17
CA LEU A 176 -6.28 -5.35 -10.16
C LEU A 176 -5.33 -6.40 -10.77
N LEU A 177 -4.11 -6.00 -11.15
CA LEU A 177 -3.11 -6.92 -11.68
C LEU A 177 -2.70 -7.97 -10.65
N VAL A 178 -2.55 -7.59 -9.37
CA VAL A 178 -2.28 -8.54 -8.28
C VAL A 178 -3.42 -9.55 -8.15
N ARG A 179 -4.67 -9.11 -8.20
CA ARG A 179 -5.84 -10.01 -8.15
C ARG A 179 -5.90 -10.96 -9.34
N LEU A 180 -5.60 -10.48 -10.54
CA LEU A 180 -5.66 -11.30 -11.76
C LEU A 180 -4.47 -12.26 -11.91
N ARG A 181 -3.29 -11.90 -11.43
CA ARG A 181 -2.04 -12.65 -11.63
C ARG A 181 -1.57 -13.42 -10.41
N GLY A 182 -2.22 -13.19 -9.28
CA GLY A 182 -1.86 -13.75 -7.98
C GLY A 182 -0.63 -13.09 -7.36
N VAL A 183 -0.46 -13.32 -6.06
CA VAL A 183 0.70 -12.89 -5.28
C VAL A 183 1.92 -13.71 -5.69
N VAL A 184 3.13 -13.12 -5.64
CA VAL A 184 4.35 -13.87 -5.92
C VAL A 184 4.63 -14.85 -4.79
N PRO A 185 4.89 -16.14 -5.07
CA PRO A 185 5.28 -17.08 -4.03
C PRO A 185 6.71 -16.80 -3.53
N PRO A 186 7.06 -17.21 -2.31
CA PRO A 186 8.42 -17.16 -1.81
C PRO A 186 9.39 -17.93 -2.72
N ILE A 187 10.67 -17.57 -2.67
CA ILE A 187 11.72 -18.31 -3.39
C ILE A 187 11.76 -19.75 -2.86
N GLY A 188 11.71 -20.72 -3.78
CA GLY A 188 11.71 -22.14 -3.44
C GLY A 188 10.34 -22.75 -3.10
N ALA A 189 9.27 -21.95 -3.07
CA ALA A 189 7.92 -22.50 -2.97
C ALA A 189 7.58 -23.30 -4.23
N THR A 190 7.12 -24.53 -4.06
CA THR A 190 6.60 -25.32 -5.18
C THR A 190 5.34 -24.62 -5.70
N PRO A 191 5.20 -24.38 -7.01
CA PRO A 191 3.95 -23.86 -7.55
C PRO A 191 2.82 -24.82 -7.19
N GLU A 192 1.80 -24.36 -6.47
CA GLU A 192 0.58 -25.16 -6.32
C GLU A 192 0.02 -25.43 -7.71
N PRO A 193 -0.38 -26.69 -7.99
CA PRO A 193 -1.06 -27.02 -9.24
C PRO A 193 -2.29 -26.11 -9.35
N VAL A 194 -2.37 -25.34 -10.43
CA VAL A 194 -3.60 -24.59 -10.73
C VAL A 194 -4.71 -25.62 -10.85
N PRO A 195 -5.80 -25.56 -10.06
CA PRO A 195 -6.91 -26.49 -10.22
C PRO A 195 -7.40 -26.43 -11.67
N THR A 196 -7.17 -27.49 -12.42
CA THR A 196 -7.51 -27.58 -13.86
C THR A 196 -8.92 -28.14 -14.09
N GLY A 197 -9.71 -28.29 -13.02
CA GLY A 197 -11.08 -28.79 -13.08
C GLY A 197 -12.11 -27.85 -12.45
N PRO A 198 -13.40 -27.99 -12.78
CA PRO A 198 -14.46 -27.39 -12.00
C PRO A 198 -14.31 -27.85 -10.54
N ALA A 199 -14.47 -26.90 -9.59
CA ALA A 199 -14.42 -27.23 -8.17
C ALA A 199 -15.32 -28.46 -7.91
N GLU A 200 -14.75 -29.53 -7.38
CA GLU A 200 -15.58 -30.66 -6.93
C GLU A 200 -16.62 -30.10 -5.94
N PRO A 201 -17.88 -30.47 -6.07
CA PRO A 201 -18.87 -30.05 -5.10
C PRO A 201 -18.42 -30.51 -3.72
N VAL A 202 -18.25 -29.58 -2.79
CA VAL A 202 -17.93 -29.88 -1.39
C VAL A 202 -18.99 -30.86 -0.91
N GLY A 203 -18.59 -32.12 -0.68
CA GLY A 203 -19.50 -33.11 -0.14
C GLY A 203 -20.13 -32.63 1.16
N PRO A 204 -21.33 -33.09 1.51
CA PRO A 204 -21.99 -32.67 2.73
C PRO A 204 -21.03 -32.86 3.92
N VAL A 205 -20.82 -31.77 4.69
CA VAL A 205 -20.03 -31.82 5.93
C VAL A 205 -20.64 -32.91 6.81
N GLY A 206 -19.89 -33.97 7.04
CA GLY A 206 -20.33 -35.04 7.92
C GLY A 206 -20.68 -34.49 9.31
N PRO A 207 -21.62 -35.13 10.03
CA PRO A 207 -22.02 -34.66 11.36
C PRO A 207 -20.76 -34.54 12.26
N VAL A 208 -20.60 -33.40 12.92
CA VAL A 208 -19.55 -33.20 13.90
C VAL A 208 -19.70 -34.27 14.98
N GLY A 209 -18.70 -35.14 15.11
CA GLY A 209 -18.71 -36.19 16.13
C GLY A 209 -18.84 -35.57 17.53
N PRO A 210 -19.44 -36.30 18.51
CA PRO A 210 -19.61 -35.77 19.86
C PRO A 210 -18.24 -35.44 20.47
N VAL A 211 -18.14 -34.24 21.06
CA VAL A 211 -16.95 -33.79 21.80
C VAL A 211 -16.73 -34.82 22.94
N GLY A 212 -15.59 -35.52 22.91
CA GLY A 212 -15.22 -36.46 23.98
C GLY A 212 -15.16 -35.76 25.35
N PRO A 213 -15.45 -36.47 26.45
CA PRO A 213 -15.42 -35.90 27.78
C PRO A 213 -14.03 -35.33 28.10
N VAL A 214 -14.00 -34.13 28.64
CA VAL A 214 -12.78 -33.48 29.14
C VAL A 214 -12.23 -34.34 30.27
N GLY A 215 -11.03 -34.90 30.12
CA GLY A 215 -10.36 -35.68 31.15
C GLY A 215 -10.15 -34.87 32.40
N PRO A 216 -10.13 -35.53 33.62
CA PRO A 216 -9.96 -34.82 34.87
C PRO A 216 -8.60 -34.11 34.93
N VAL A 217 -8.61 -32.86 35.40
CA VAL A 217 -7.42 -32.03 35.68
C VAL A 217 -6.63 -32.71 36.80
N GLY A 218 -5.42 -33.16 36.49
CA GLY A 218 -4.53 -33.77 37.48
C GLY A 218 -4.18 -32.79 38.61
N PRO A 219 -3.93 -33.28 39.83
CA PRO A 219 -3.63 -32.42 40.98
C PRO A 219 -2.32 -31.62 40.75
N ALA A 220 -2.34 -30.36 41.16
CA ALA A 220 -1.17 -29.46 41.11
C ALA A 220 -0.06 -30.06 42.00
N GLY A 221 1.13 -30.24 41.41
CA GLY A 221 2.31 -30.68 42.16
C GLY A 221 2.75 -29.65 43.20
N PRO A 222 3.39 -30.07 44.30
CA PRO A 222 3.77 -29.17 45.42
C PRO A 222 4.86 -28.17 44.95
N ALA A 223 4.72 -26.94 45.40
CA ALA A 223 5.69 -25.85 45.22
C ALA A 223 7.02 -26.25 45.87
N GLY A 224 8.07 -26.38 45.10
CA GLY A 224 9.44 -26.59 45.57
C GLY A 224 9.94 -25.34 46.27
N GLY A 225 10.21 -25.51 47.56
CA GLY A 225 10.76 -24.45 48.43
C GLY A 225 12.18 -24.06 48.05
N GLY A 226 12.49 -22.79 48.25
CA GLY A 226 13.80 -22.20 48.01
C GLY A 226 14.87 -22.78 48.96
N GLY A 227 16.07 -22.92 48.43
CA GLY A 227 17.31 -23.12 49.15
C GLY A 227 18.30 -22.04 48.79
N ALA A 228 18.65 -21.25 49.79
CA ALA A 228 19.75 -20.30 49.71
C ALA A 228 21.09 -21.05 49.70
N GLY A 229 22.05 -20.50 48.96
CA GLY A 229 23.45 -20.85 48.94
C GLY A 229 24.18 -19.97 47.94
#